data_ae881a2c03a3359629b2912787e50f17
#
_entry.id   ae881a2c03a3359629b2912787e50f17
#
_cell.length_a   1.000
_cell.length_b   1.000
_cell.length_c   1.000
_cell.angle_alpha   90.00
_cell.angle_beta   90.00
_cell.angle_gamma   90.00
#
_symmetry.space_group_name_H-M   'P 1'
#
loop_
_entity.id
_entity.type
_entity.pdbx_description
1 polymer ?
#
loop_
_entity_poly.entity_id
_entity_poly.type
_entity_poly.pdbx_seq_one_letter_code
_entity_poly.pdbx_strand_id
1 'polypeptide(L)'
;MKAKENYQHPMLRDMQRIKEKGIVIFEDVRGLPLGDEPFTSPDYVIAIGHRGRMEIRYDDMPDFSAKQTVAVIFPNHTLRTVSKTSDYLSTLIVVDASLLNDPLLRIINQMRYRYEPHPWVELNKKEYGIIMNLVEVMKETSSIDIPDQRLMLTIQLEFLMRLLGYYRKIRLHEEPVFKRVSTQFHNDLSQHYRSHRDVGFYAEKACLSPKHFSTVIKNETGHTAAWWIHSRIIAEAKMLLNMRRDLTVQAVANMLGFDDQAVFSRYFHRETGLYPTEFREKN
;
A
#
# COMPACT_ATOMS: atom_id res chain seq x y z
N MET A 1 24.84 -32.65 -0.32
CA MET A 1 24.57 -31.35 0.34
C MET A 1 25.08 -30.26 -0.60
N LYS A 2 24.21 -29.68 -1.46
CA LYS A 2 24.56 -28.51 -2.28
C LYS A 2 24.52 -27.30 -1.33
N ALA A 3 25.58 -26.50 -1.34
CA ALA A 3 25.71 -25.27 -0.58
C ALA A 3 24.45 -24.40 -0.82
N LYS A 4 23.74 -24.02 0.23
CA LYS A 4 22.79 -22.91 0.18
C LYS A 4 23.65 -21.69 -0.12
N GLU A 5 23.66 -21.24 -1.39
CA GLU A 5 24.12 -19.91 -1.72
C GLU A 5 23.46 -18.95 -0.74
N ASN A 6 24.25 -18.16 -0.03
CA ASN A 6 23.79 -17.12 0.91
C ASN A 6 23.10 -16.02 0.07
N TYR A 7 21.86 -16.28 -0.36
CA TYR A 7 21.05 -15.27 -1.04
C TYR A 7 20.66 -14.20 -0.02
N GLN A 8 21.38 -13.09 -0.06
CA GLN A 8 20.97 -11.91 0.67
C GLN A 8 20.03 -11.09 -0.21
N HIS A 9 18.82 -10.85 0.27
CA HIS A 9 17.81 -10.12 -0.49
C HIS A 9 18.31 -8.70 -0.84
N PRO A 10 18.22 -8.26 -2.13
CA PRO A 10 18.81 -7.00 -2.58
C PRO A 10 18.30 -5.78 -1.80
N MET A 11 17.01 -5.74 -1.47
CA MET A 11 16.40 -4.66 -0.72
C MET A 11 17.04 -4.45 0.66
N LEU A 12 17.39 -5.51 1.38
CA LEU A 12 18.04 -5.38 2.69
C LEU A 12 19.49 -4.89 2.57
N ARG A 13 20.19 -5.27 1.50
CA ARG A 13 21.56 -4.85 1.24
C ARG A 13 21.66 -3.37 0.89
N ASP A 14 20.69 -2.84 0.16
CA ASP A 14 20.74 -1.51 -0.46
C ASP A 14 19.79 -0.50 0.18
N MET A 15 19.41 -0.67 1.46
CA MET A 15 18.48 0.22 2.18
C MET A 15 18.94 1.69 2.18
N GLN A 16 20.24 1.95 2.33
CA GLN A 16 20.79 3.30 2.30
C GLN A 16 20.60 3.94 0.92
N ARG A 17 20.83 3.18 -0.15
CA ARG A 17 20.62 3.63 -1.53
C ARG A 17 19.17 4.03 -1.81
N ILE A 18 18.18 3.37 -1.19
CA ILE A 18 16.78 3.73 -1.31
C ILE A 18 16.55 5.14 -0.76
N LYS A 19 17.08 5.44 0.42
CA LYS A 19 16.96 6.78 1.04
C LYS A 19 17.66 7.88 0.24
N GLU A 20 18.85 7.58 -0.30
CA GLU A 20 19.63 8.54 -1.08
C GLU A 20 18.96 8.87 -2.43
N LYS A 21 18.50 7.85 -3.15
CA LYS A 21 17.92 8.00 -4.48
C LYS A 21 16.41 8.25 -4.49
N GLY A 22 15.72 7.89 -3.41
CA GLY A 22 14.27 7.99 -3.28
C GLY A 22 13.49 6.88 -4.02
N ILE A 23 14.08 6.28 -5.05
CA ILE A 23 13.53 5.13 -5.79
C ILE A 23 14.66 4.20 -6.22
N VAL A 24 14.48 2.90 -6.03
CA VAL A 24 15.42 1.87 -6.49
C VAL A 24 14.66 0.69 -7.08
N ILE A 25 15.14 0.20 -8.21
CA ILE A 25 14.59 -0.95 -8.91
C ILE A 25 15.51 -2.16 -8.70
N PHE A 26 14.95 -3.25 -8.20
CA PHE A 26 15.64 -4.52 -7.99
C PHE A 26 15.07 -5.56 -8.92
N GLU A 27 15.91 -6.14 -9.77
CA GLU A 27 15.54 -7.22 -10.67
C GLU A 27 15.92 -8.58 -10.09
N ASP A 28 15.38 -9.65 -10.68
CA ASP A 28 15.68 -11.05 -10.33
C ASP A 28 15.45 -11.40 -8.85
N VAL A 29 14.45 -10.76 -8.25
CA VAL A 29 14.09 -10.99 -6.85
C VAL A 29 13.30 -12.29 -6.72
N ARG A 30 13.73 -13.16 -5.79
CA ARG A 30 13.24 -14.54 -5.67
C ARG A 30 12.35 -14.78 -4.46
N GLY A 31 11.82 -13.74 -3.83
CA GLY A 31 10.94 -13.86 -2.66
C GLY A 31 10.90 -12.62 -1.80
N LEU A 32 10.40 -12.76 -0.57
CA LEU A 32 10.42 -11.69 0.43
C LEU A 32 11.80 -11.54 1.08
N PRO A 33 12.14 -10.36 1.63
CA PRO A 33 13.45 -10.06 2.21
C PRO A 33 13.89 -11.02 3.31
N LEU A 34 12.99 -11.47 4.16
CA LEU A 34 13.27 -12.39 5.28
C LEU A 34 12.88 -13.85 4.98
N GLY A 35 12.66 -14.21 3.70
CA GLY A 35 12.28 -15.56 3.30
C GLY A 35 10.88 -15.91 3.78
N ASP A 36 10.78 -16.90 4.69
CA ASP A 36 9.50 -17.36 5.25
C ASP A 36 9.08 -16.57 6.50
N GLU A 37 9.98 -15.76 7.06
CA GLU A 37 9.67 -14.90 8.20
C GLU A 37 8.85 -13.68 7.77
N PRO A 38 7.96 -13.16 8.65
CA PRO A 38 7.19 -11.98 8.35
C PRO A 38 8.09 -10.78 8.08
N PHE A 39 7.79 -10.05 7.02
CA PHE A 39 8.52 -8.85 6.63
C PHE A 39 7.58 -7.64 6.61
N THR A 40 7.95 -6.58 7.31
CA THR A 40 7.24 -5.29 7.28
C THR A 40 8.12 -4.27 6.56
N SER A 41 7.64 -3.75 5.43
CA SER A 41 8.37 -2.74 4.68
C SER A 41 8.17 -1.35 5.30
N PRO A 42 9.23 -0.57 5.54
CA PRO A 42 9.10 0.85 5.87
C PRO A 42 8.76 1.72 4.64
N ASP A 43 9.03 1.19 3.44
CA ASP A 43 8.89 1.90 2.16
C ASP A 43 7.72 1.36 1.35
N TYR A 44 7.28 2.13 0.34
CA TYR A 44 6.35 1.63 -0.67
C TYR A 44 7.07 0.64 -1.59
N VAL A 45 6.43 -0.48 -1.89
CA VAL A 45 6.99 -1.48 -2.79
C VAL A 45 5.98 -1.80 -3.88
N ILE A 46 6.40 -1.71 -5.14
CA ILE A 46 5.64 -2.23 -6.28
C ILE A 46 6.35 -3.49 -6.73
N ALA A 47 5.70 -4.64 -6.54
CA ALA A 47 6.23 -5.95 -6.90
C ALA A 47 5.59 -6.43 -8.22
N ILE A 48 6.41 -6.76 -9.21
CA ILE A 48 5.98 -7.24 -10.54
C ILE A 48 6.44 -8.68 -10.70
N GLY A 49 5.49 -9.62 -10.68
CA GLY A 49 5.78 -11.04 -10.89
C GLY A 49 6.00 -11.38 -12.37
N HIS A 50 7.10 -12.06 -12.68
CA HIS A 50 7.49 -12.46 -14.06
C HIS A 50 7.14 -13.91 -14.35
N ARG A 51 7.56 -14.81 -13.48
CA ARG A 51 7.36 -16.26 -13.63
C ARG A 51 7.24 -16.93 -12.27
N GLY A 52 6.83 -18.18 -12.30
CA GLY A 52 6.53 -18.93 -11.07
C GLY A 52 5.28 -18.41 -10.39
N ARG A 53 5.07 -18.86 -9.17
CA ARG A 53 3.96 -18.45 -8.31
C ARG A 53 4.49 -18.21 -6.91
N MET A 54 4.06 -17.15 -6.28
CA MET A 54 4.25 -16.89 -4.86
C MET A 54 2.91 -16.52 -4.24
N GLU A 55 2.53 -17.23 -3.20
CA GLU A 55 1.34 -16.96 -2.42
C GLU A 55 1.74 -16.18 -1.18
N ILE A 56 1.12 -15.04 -0.98
CA ILE A 56 1.49 -14.07 0.03
C ILE A 56 0.28 -13.79 0.90
N ARG A 57 0.48 -13.76 2.21
CA ARG A 57 -0.44 -13.15 3.17
C ARG A 57 -0.02 -11.72 3.43
N TYR A 58 -0.95 -10.81 3.25
CA TYR A 58 -0.79 -9.38 3.46
C TYR A 58 -1.60 -8.98 4.68
N ASP A 59 -0.93 -8.74 5.81
CA ASP A 59 -1.56 -8.65 7.14
C ASP A 59 -2.47 -9.87 7.41
N ASP A 60 -3.73 -9.62 7.78
CA ASP A 60 -4.76 -10.64 8.00
C ASP A 60 -5.68 -10.83 6.78
N MET A 61 -5.27 -10.34 5.59
CA MET A 61 -6.02 -10.49 4.35
C MET A 61 -5.96 -11.92 3.81
N PRO A 62 -6.92 -12.32 2.96
CA PRO A 62 -6.83 -13.58 2.23
C PRO A 62 -5.55 -13.67 1.41
N ASP A 63 -4.99 -14.87 1.33
CA ASP A 63 -3.79 -15.15 0.58
C ASP A 63 -4.00 -14.87 -0.92
N PHE A 64 -3.01 -14.31 -1.58
CA PHE A 64 -3.06 -14.05 -3.01
C PHE A 64 -1.85 -14.63 -3.76
N SER A 65 -2.06 -14.95 -5.01
CA SER A 65 -1.02 -15.54 -5.89
C SER A 65 -0.46 -14.50 -6.85
N ALA A 66 0.87 -14.39 -6.89
CA ALA A 66 1.60 -13.44 -7.71
C ALA A 66 2.17 -14.10 -8.98
N LYS A 67 1.33 -14.33 -10.01
CA LYS A 67 1.79 -14.71 -11.37
C LYS A 67 1.31 -13.68 -12.37
N GLN A 68 2.23 -13.00 -13.07
CA GLN A 68 1.91 -11.89 -13.97
C GLN A 68 1.00 -10.83 -13.32
N THR A 69 1.26 -10.58 -12.04
CA THR A 69 0.55 -9.61 -11.22
C THR A 69 1.48 -8.48 -10.84
N VAL A 70 0.90 -7.30 -10.67
CA VAL A 70 1.57 -6.21 -9.99
C VAL A 70 0.89 -6.00 -8.66
N ALA A 71 1.68 -6.09 -7.58
CA ALA A 71 1.22 -5.79 -6.23
C ALA A 71 1.79 -4.45 -5.77
N VAL A 72 0.95 -3.61 -5.15
CA VAL A 72 1.37 -2.36 -4.51
C VAL A 72 1.28 -2.54 -3.02
N ILE A 73 2.43 -2.57 -2.37
CA ILE A 73 2.60 -2.79 -0.94
C ILE A 73 2.82 -1.44 -0.28
N PHE A 74 2.00 -1.12 0.71
CA PHE A 74 2.09 0.11 1.47
C PHE A 74 3.03 -0.03 2.66
N PRO A 75 3.66 1.05 3.14
CA PRO A 75 4.49 1.02 4.34
C PRO A 75 3.74 0.51 5.57
N ASN A 76 4.48 -0.14 6.46
CA ASN A 76 4.00 -0.67 7.74
C ASN A 76 2.95 -1.79 7.65
N HIS A 77 2.82 -2.42 6.49
CA HIS A 77 2.06 -3.67 6.33
C HIS A 77 2.99 -4.87 6.39
N THR A 78 2.49 -5.95 6.97
CA THR A 78 3.27 -7.18 7.14
C THR A 78 2.96 -8.17 6.03
N LEU A 79 4.01 -8.67 5.40
CA LEU A 79 3.96 -9.70 4.37
C LEU A 79 4.51 -11.01 4.91
N ARG A 80 3.86 -12.12 4.58
CA ARG A 80 4.36 -13.46 4.87
C ARG A 80 4.22 -14.33 3.63
N THR A 81 5.28 -15.07 3.29
CA THR A 81 5.22 -16.12 2.26
C THR A 81 4.40 -17.30 2.79
N VAL A 82 3.35 -17.70 2.07
CA VAL A 82 2.55 -18.89 2.36
C VAL A 82 3.12 -20.06 1.56
N SER A 83 3.34 -19.85 0.27
CA SER A 83 3.96 -20.85 -0.62
C SER A 83 4.71 -20.15 -1.76
N LYS A 84 5.70 -20.85 -2.35
CA LYS A 84 6.48 -20.33 -3.48
C LYS A 84 7.03 -21.46 -4.33
N THR A 85 6.93 -21.30 -5.67
CA THR A 85 7.61 -22.20 -6.62
C THR A 85 9.10 -21.84 -6.74
N SER A 86 9.94 -22.83 -7.07
CA SER A 86 11.40 -22.65 -7.15
C SER A 86 11.84 -21.68 -8.26
N ASP A 87 11.00 -21.49 -9.27
CA ASP A 87 11.23 -20.62 -10.42
C ASP A 87 10.64 -19.22 -10.26
N TYR A 88 10.09 -18.88 -9.06
CA TYR A 88 9.54 -17.55 -8.83
C TYR A 88 10.57 -16.45 -9.04
N LEU A 89 10.17 -15.44 -9.80
CA LEU A 89 11.00 -14.29 -10.13
C LEU A 89 10.15 -13.03 -10.25
N SER A 90 10.66 -11.93 -9.71
CA SER A 90 9.97 -10.63 -9.73
C SER A 90 10.95 -9.46 -9.85
N THR A 91 10.43 -8.30 -10.24
CA THR A 91 11.08 -7.00 -10.09
C THR A 91 10.38 -6.23 -8.97
N LEU A 92 11.17 -5.59 -8.12
CA LEU A 92 10.67 -4.68 -7.08
C LEU A 92 11.08 -3.26 -7.41
N ILE A 93 10.11 -2.34 -7.37
CA ILE A 93 10.34 -0.90 -7.34
C ILE A 93 10.09 -0.45 -5.91
N VAL A 94 11.15 -0.04 -5.22
CA VAL A 94 11.07 0.44 -3.82
C VAL A 94 11.15 1.95 -3.83
N VAL A 95 10.20 2.58 -3.16
CA VAL A 95 10.01 4.03 -3.18
C VAL A 95 10.01 4.57 -1.76
N ASP A 96 11.00 5.38 -1.43
CA ASP A 96 11.06 6.13 -0.17
C ASP A 96 9.95 7.20 -0.12
N ALA A 97 9.36 7.38 1.04
CA ALA A 97 8.27 8.33 1.22
C ALA A 97 8.65 9.77 0.87
N SER A 98 9.94 10.13 0.95
CA SER A 98 10.44 11.48 0.59
C SER A 98 10.31 11.81 -0.90
N LEU A 99 10.09 10.82 -1.77
CA LEU A 99 9.82 11.03 -3.20
C LEU A 99 8.37 11.43 -3.47
N LEU A 100 7.47 11.20 -2.53
CA LEU A 100 6.05 11.38 -2.74
C LEU A 100 5.64 12.85 -2.64
N ASN A 101 5.29 13.44 -3.76
CA ASN A 101 4.65 14.76 -3.82
C ASN A 101 3.12 14.67 -3.61
N ASP A 102 2.46 15.81 -3.44
CA ASP A 102 1.01 15.86 -3.21
C ASP A 102 0.15 15.19 -4.30
N PRO A 103 0.46 15.33 -5.62
CA PRO A 103 -0.25 14.61 -6.67
C PRO A 103 -0.14 13.09 -6.53
N LEU A 104 1.08 12.58 -6.32
CA LEU A 104 1.34 11.15 -6.19
C LEU A 104 0.71 10.56 -4.92
N LEU A 105 0.79 11.29 -3.80
CA LEU A 105 0.11 10.92 -2.56
C LEU A 105 -1.40 10.82 -2.73
N ARG A 106 -2.03 11.73 -3.48
CA ARG A 106 -3.47 11.65 -3.79
C ARG A 106 -3.81 10.39 -4.56
N ILE A 107 -3.01 10.03 -5.57
CA ILE A 107 -3.22 8.82 -6.37
C ILE A 107 -3.04 7.58 -5.51
N ILE A 108 -1.94 7.50 -4.77
CA ILE A 108 -1.65 6.38 -3.86
C ILE A 108 -2.76 6.21 -2.83
N ASN A 109 -3.22 7.30 -2.23
CA ASN A 109 -4.33 7.25 -1.27
C ASN A 109 -5.63 6.78 -1.93
N GLN A 110 -5.98 7.29 -3.12
CA GLN A 110 -7.15 6.80 -3.85
C GLN A 110 -7.04 5.31 -4.20
N MET A 111 -5.85 4.85 -4.60
CA MET A 111 -5.61 3.43 -4.85
C MET A 111 -5.72 2.61 -3.57
N ARG A 112 -5.12 3.07 -2.47
CA ARG A 112 -5.17 2.41 -1.18
C ARG A 112 -6.61 2.10 -0.78
N TYR A 113 -7.51 3.11 -0.80
CA TYR A 113 -8.90 2.92 -0.36
C TYR A 113 -9.74 2.04 -1.26
N ARG A 114 -9.52 2.14 -2.56
CA ARG A 114 -10.27 1.31 -3.52
C ARG A 114 -9.77 -0.13 -3.55
N TYR A 115 -8.52 -0.35 -3.13
CA TYR A 115 -7.78 -1.56 -3.49
C TYR A 115 -7.15 -2.27 -2.29
N GLU A 116 -7.26 -1.74 -1.08
CA GLU A 116 -6.65 -2.34 0.11
C GLU A 116 -7.07 -3.80 0.36
N PRO A 117 -8.32 -4.22 0.07
CA PRO A 117 -8.68 -5.64 0.17
C PRO A 117 -7.92 -6.55 -0.80
N HIS A 118 -7.39 -5.98 -1.88
CA HIS A 118 -6.68 -6.71 -2.91
C HIS A 118 -5.56 -5.82 -3.49
N PRO A 119 -4.37 -5.76 -2.88
CA PRO A 119 -3.29 -4.85 -3.29
C PRO A 119 -2.61 -5.23 -4.62
N TRP A 120 -3.18 -6.14 -5.40
CA TRP A 120 -2.62 -6.63 -6.66
C TRP A 120 -3.55 -6.41 -7.84
N VAL A 121 -2.95 -6.36 -9.02
CA VAL A 121 -3.61 -6.29 -10.33
C VAL A 121 -3.06 -7.40 -11.20
N GLU A 122 -3.91 -8.28 -11.70
CA GLU A 122 -3.54 -9.23 -12.75
C GLU A 122 -3.45 -8.49 -14.08
N LEU A 123 -2.42 -8.79 -14.87
CA LEU A 123 -2.19 -8.14 -16.15
C LEU A 123 -2.28 -9.18 -17.28
N ASN A 124 -2.92 -8.80 -18.39
CA ASN A 124 -2.77 -9.56 -19.61
C ASN A 124 -1.39 -9.32 -20.25
N LYS A 125 -1.04 -10.12 -21.26
CA LYS A 125 0.29 -10.07 -21.91
C LYS A 125 0.64 -8.68 -22.45
N LYS A 126 -0.34 -7.95 -23.03
CA LYS A 126 -0.12 -6.62 -23.59
C LYS A 126 0.12 -5.58 -22.49
N GLU A 127 -0.70 -5.60 -21.46
CA GLU A 127 -0.59 -4.72 -20.31
C GLU A 127 0.71 -4.94 -19.55
N TYR A 128 1.07 -6.20 -19.33
CA TYR A 128 2.36 -6.58 -18.76
C TYR A 128 3.54 -6.01 -19.57
N GLY A 129 3.50 -6.13 -20.90
CA GLY A 129 4.54 -5.55 -21.77
C GLY A 129 4.63 -4.03 -21.63
N ILE A 130 3.50 -3.33 -21.53
CA ILE A 130 3.48 -1.88 -21.33
C ILE A 130 4.12 -1.49 -19.98
N ILE A 131 3.76 -2.21 -18.90
CA ILE A 131 4.36 -1.98 -17.59
C ILE A 131 5.87 -2.22 -17.61
N MET A 132 6.33 -3.33 -18.21
CA MET A 132 7.75 -3.65 -18.27
C MET A 132 8.56 -2.65 -19.09
N ASN A 133 8.01 -2.13 -20.20
CA ASN A 133 8.66 -1.07 -20.97
C ASN A 133 8.81 0.21 -20.14
N LEU A 134 7.79 0.56 -19.34
CA LEU A 134 7.88 1.71 -18.45
C LEU A 134 8.93 1.50 -17.35
N VAL A 135 8.99 0.29 -16.77
CA VAL A 135 9.99 -0.07 -15.76
C VAL A 135 11.41 0.04 -16.34
N GLU A 136 11.62 -0.40 -17.58
CA GLU A 136 12.91 -0.26 -18.24
C GLU A 136 13.30 1.22 -18.42
N VAL A 137 12.36 2.07 -18.86
CA VAL A 137 12.59 3.53 -18.94
C VAL A 137 12.90 4.12 -17.56
N MET A 138 12.22 3.71 -16.51
CA MET A 138 12.49 4.16 -15.13
C MET A 138 13.90 3.74 -14.69
N LYS A 139 14.32 2.52 -15.02
CA LYS A 139 15.63 1.98 -14.69
C LYS A 139 16.74 2.78 -15.42
N GLU A 140 16.59 3.00 -16.71
CA GLU A 140 17.51 3.85 -17.48
C GLU A 140 17.58 5.27 -16.90
N THR A 141 16.43 5.89 -16.62
CA THR A 141 16.37 7.21 -15.97
C THR A 141 17.11 7.22 -14.63
N SER A 142 17.00 6.14 -13.84
CA SER A 142 17.66 6.04 -12.52
C SER A 142 19.17 5.86 -12.61
N SER A 143 19.70 5.45 -13.76
CA SER A 143 21.13 5.19 -13.98
C SER A 143 21.91 6.39 -14.50
N ILE A 144 21.24 7.34 -15.14
CA ILE A 144 21.86 8.54 -15.70
C ILE A 144 21.89 9.68 -14.69
N ASP A 145 22.97 10.44 -14.67
CA ASP A 145 23.11 11.64 -13.84
C ASP A 145 22.70 12.87 -14.64
N ILE A 146 21.43 13.27 -14.50
CA ILE A 146 20.86 14.42 -15.21
C ILE A 146 20.16 15.35 -14.21
N PRO A 147 20.11 16.66 -14.53
CA PRO A 147 19.27 17.59 -13.80
C PRO A 147 17.84 17.07 -13.75
N ASP A 148 17.16 17.27 -12.61
CA ASP A 148 15.76 16.86 -12.41
C ASP A 148 15.48 15.35 -12.50
N GLN A 149 16.50 14.47 -12.43
CA GLN A 149 16.32 13.01 -12.42
C GLN A 149 15.22 12.57 -11.46
N ARG A 150 15.22 13.12 -10.23
CA ARG A 150 14.23 12.81 -9.20
C ARG A 150 12.81 13.21 -9.61
N LEU A 151 12.65 14.35 -10.26
CA LEU A 151 11.37 14.81 -10.78
C LEU A 151 10.88 13.88 -11.91
N MET A 152 11.77 13.52 -12.85
CA MET A 152 11.44 12.57 -13.93
C MET A 152 10.97 11.22 -13.40
N LEU A 153 11.68 10.65 -12.42
CA LEU A 153 11.29 9.40 -11.77
C LEU A 153 9.94 9.53 -11.05
N THR A 154 9.66 10.67 -10.42
CA THR A 154 8.37 10.92 -9.79
C THR A 154 7.23 10.96 -10.80
N ILE A 155 7.42 11.60 -11.96
CA ILE A 155 6.43 11.65 -13.06
C ILE A 155 6.18 10.26 -13.64
N GLN A 156 7.24 9.47 -13.85
CA GLN A 156 7.14 8.09 -14.34
C GLN A 156 6.41 7.19 -13.33
N LEU A 157 6.69 7.35 -12.05
CA LEU A 157 5.98 6.65 -10.97
C LEU A 157 4.50 7.04 -10.93
N GLU A 158 4.19 8.34 -11.05
CA GLU A 158 2.81 8.82 -11.13
C GLU A 158 2.07 8.18 -12.32
N PHE A 159 2.71 8.12 -13.49
CA PHE A 159 2.13 7.47 -14.67
C PHE A 159 1.89 5.98 -14.42
N LEU A 160 2.87 5.26 -13.85
CA LEU A 160 2.73 3.86 -13.49
C LEU A 160 1.53 3.62 -12.56
N MET A 161 1.41 4.42 -11.51
CA MET A 161 0.32 4.29 -10.54
C MET A 161 -1.05 4.57 -11.17
N ARG A 162 -1.16 5.58 -12.06
CA ARG A 162 -2.39 5.86 -12.81
C ARG A 162 -2.76 4.72 -13.74
N LEU A 163 -1.78 4.14 -14.42
CA LEU A 163 -1.98 3.02 -15.34
C LEU A 163 -2.44 1.76 -14.61
N LEU A 164 -1.84 1.44 -13.47
CA LEU A 164 -2.27 0.34 -12.60
C LEU A 164 -3.70 0.56 -12.08
N GLY A 165 -4.03 1.79 -11.67
CA GLY A 165 -5.38 2.17 -11.27
C GLY A 165 -6.40 1.99 -12.39
N TYR A 166 -6.03 2.31 -13.64
CA TYR A 166 -6.87 2.12 -14.82
C TYR A 166 -7.11 0.63 -15.11
N TYR A 167 -6.05 -0.19 -15.16
CA TYR A 167 -6.17 -1.64 -15.41
C TYR A 167 -7.03 -2.33 -14.37
N ARG A 168 -6.87 -1.94 -13.13
CA ARG A 168 -7.70 -2.46 -12.06
C ARG A 168 -9.17 -2.05 -12.20
N LYS A 169 -9.44 -0.79 -12.54
CA LYS A 169 -10.81 -0.29 -12.74
C LYS A 169 -11.53 -1.08 -13.83
N ILE A 170 -10.85 -1.41 -14.92
CA ILE A 170 -11.42 -2.24 -16.01
C ILE A 170 -11.84 -3.60 -15.47
N ARG A 171 -10.96 -4.28 -14.70
CA ARG A 171 -11.25 -5.62 -14.16
C ARG A 171 -12.37 -5.64 -13.13
N LEU A 172 -12.47 -4.59 -12.32
CA LEU A 172 -13.59 -4.45 -11.39
C LEU A 172 -14.93 -4.26 -12.12
N HIS A 173 -14.92 -3.81 -13.41
CA HIS A 173 -16.11 -3.72 -14.23
C HIS A 173 -16.42 -5.01 -14.98
N GLU A 174 -15.46 -5.89 -15.17
CA GLU A 174 -15.64 -7.22 -15.77
C GLU A 174 -16.21 -8.23 -14.75
N GLU A 175 -16.04 -8.02 -13.44
CA GLU A 175 -16.81 -8.74 -12.45
C GLU A 175 -18.27 -8.24 -12.46
N PRO A 176 -19.29 -9.13 -12.46
CA PRO A 176 -20.69 -8.73 -12.47
C PRO A 176 -20.92 -7.76 -11.31
N VAL A 177 -21.38 -6.56 -11.68
CA VAL A 177 -21.64 -5.43 -10.77
C VAL A 177 -22.86 -5.74 -9.90
N PHE A 178 -22.75 -6.69 -9.01
CA PHE A 178 -23.38 -6.51 -7.71
C PHE A 178 -22.58 -5.39 -7.06
N LYS A 179 -23.19 -4.24 -6.88
CA LYS A 179 -22.65 -3.17 -6.03
C LYS A 179 -22.41 -3.79 -4.68
N ARG A 180 -21.19 -4.33 -4.46
CA ARG A 180 -20.85 -4.90 -3.14
C ARG A 180 -20.93 -3.75 -2.15
N VAL A 181 -21.59 -3.99 -1.05
CA VAL A 181 -21.74 -3.01 0.03
C VAL A 181 -20.36 -2.50 0.44
N SER A 182 -19.35 -3.36 0.43
CA SER A 182 -17.96 -3.00 0.69
C SER A 182 -17.39 -1.98 -0.32
N THR A 183 -17.69 -2.07 -1.60
CA THR A 183 -17.20 -1.11 -2.60
C THR A 183 -17.78 0.28 -2.33
N GLN A 184 -19.09 0.36 -2.04
CA GLN A 184 -19.72 1.62 -1.67
C GLN A 184 -19.13 2.16 -0.36
N PHE A 185 -18.97 1.30 0.64
CA PHE A 185 -18.37 1.64 1.92
C PHE A 185 -16.98 2.24 1.76
N HIS A 186 -16.08 1.60 1.00
CA HIS A 186 -14.73 2.12 0.81
C HIS A 186 -14.71 3.48 0.09
N ASN A 187 -15.61 3.69 -0.88
CA ASN A 187 -15.78 4.99 -1.53
C ASN A 187 -16.24 6.06 -0.52
N ASP A 188 -17.24 5.75 0.28
CA ASP A 188 -17.76 6.68 1.30
C ASP A 188 -16.72 6.93 2.40
N LEU A 189 -16.01 5.88 2.84
CA LEU A 189 -14.93 5.99 3.82
C LEU A 189 -13.82 6.93 3.32
N SER A 190 -13.42 6.80 2.06
CA SER A 190 -12.38 7.68 1.48
C SER A 190 -12.74 9.18 1.53
N GLN A 191 -14.02 9.49 1.45
CA GLN A 191 -14.53 10.87 1.43
C GLN A 191 -14.85 11.41 2.83
N HIS A 192 -15.27 10.54 3.75
CA HIS A 192 -15.91 10.96 4.98
C HIS A 192 -15.19 10.57 6.29
N TYR A 193 -14.08 9.79 6.25
CA TYR A 193 -13.40 9.28 7.45
C TYR A 193 -12.95 10.35 8.45
N ARG A 194 -12.72 11.59 7.99
CA ARG A 194 -12.33 12.71 8.86
C ARG A 194 -13.51 13.25 9.66
N SER A 195 -14.71 13.26 9.10
CA SER A 195 -15.93 13.80 9.71
C SER A 195 -16.81 12.73 10.34
N HIS A 196 -16.77 11.48 9.84
CA HIS A 196 -17.61 10.39 10.31
C HIS A 196 -16.78 9.15 10.64
N ARG A 197 -16.70 8.83 11.95
CA ARG A 197 -15.91 7.71 12.48
C ARG A 197 -16.75 6.58 13.00
N ASP A 198 -18.06 6.75 13.02
CA ASP A 198 -19.01 5.76 13.48
C ASP A 198 -19.52 4.89 12.33
N VAL A 199 -19.81 3.64 12.62
CA VAL A 199 -20.33 2.68 11.64
C VAL A 199 -21.74 3.05 11.18
N GLY A 200 -22.50 3.75 12.03
CA GLY A 200 -23.89 4.11 11.77
C GLY A 200 -24.04 4.96 10.51
N PHE A 201 -23.19 5.96 10.33
CA PHE A 201 -23.18 6.82 9.14
C PHE A 201 -23.05 6.03 7.84
N TYR A 202 -22.12 5.08 7.79
CA TYR A 202 -21.88 4.26 6.59
C TYR A 202 -22.97 3.21 6.38
N ALA A 203 -23.52 2.68 7.45
CA ALA A 203 -24.63 1.75 7.41
C ALA A 203 -25.90 2.41 6.87
N GLU A 204 -26.20 3.63 7.30
CA GLU A 204 -27.32 4.44 6.82
C GLU A 204 -27.19 4.70 5.32
N LYS A 205 -26.01 5.09 4.83
CA LYS A 205 -25.74 5.26 3.38
C LYS A 205 -25.95 3.99 2.57
N ALA A 206 -25.71 2.83 3.18
CA ALA A 206 -25.96 1.52 2.58
C ALA A 206 -27.41 1.02 2.76
N CYS A 207 -28.27 1.79 3.42
CA CYS A 207 -29.64 1.42 3.79
C CYS A 207 -29.71 0.13 4.64
N LEU A 208 -28.72 -0.08 5.53
CA LEU A 208 -28.59 -1.24 6.39
C LEU A 208 -28.53 -0.84 7.87
N SER A 209 -28.92 -1.75 8.78
CA SER A 209 -28.63 -1.55 10.19
C SER A 209 -27.12 -1.68 10.46
N PRO A 210 -26.53 -0.97 11.46
CA PRO A 210 -25.10 -1.03 11.76
C PRO A 210 -24.56 -2.45 11.98
N LYS A 211 -25.36 -3.31 12.63
CA LYS A 211 -25.02 -4.72 12.88
C LYS A 211 -24.96 -5.52 11.57
N HIS A 212 -25.98 -5.38 10.73
CA HIS A 212 -26.03 -6.09 9.45
C HIS A 212 -24.94 -5.58 8.51
N PHE A 213 -24.76 -4.27 8.43
CA PHE A 213 -23.68 -3.64 7.65
C PHE A 213 -22.30 -4.18 8.06
N SER A 214 -21.97 -4.19 9.35
CA SER A 214 -20.68 -4.73 9.85
C SER A 214 -20.49 -6.21 9.50
N THR A 215 -21.58 -7.00 9.52
CA THR A 215 -21.54 -8.40 9.14
C THR A 215 -21.27 -8.56 7.64
N VAL A 216 -21.95 -7.78 6.79
CA VAL A 216 -21.74 -7.81 5.33
C VAL A 216 -20.31 -7.40 4.99
N ILE A 217 -19.84 -6.27 5.55
CA ILE A 217 -18.47 -5.79 5.34
C ILE A 217 -17.46 -6.85 5.77
N LYS A 218 -17.64 -7.47 6.95
CA LYS A 218 -16.74 -8.52 7.41
C LYS A 218 -16.71 -9.73 6.48
N ASN A 219 -17.85 -10.16 5.98
CA ASN A 219 -17.95 -11.29 5.05
C ASN A 219 -17.30 -10.98 3.68
N GLU A 220 -17.42 -9.73 3.21
CA GLU A 220 -16.88 -9.32 1.91
C GLU A 220 -15.38 -8.97 1.97
N THR A 221 -14.86 -8.53 3.13
CA THR A 221 -13.51 -7.93 3.25
C THR A 221 -12.60 -8.61 4.28
N GLY A 222 -13.12 -9.54 5.08
CA GLY A 222 -12.41 -10.18 6.19
C GLY A 222 -12.42 -9.39 7.49
N HIS A 223 -12.65 -8.07 7.46
CA HIS A 223 -12.64 -7.19 8.63
C HIS A 223 -13.93 -6.43 8.83
N THR A 224 -14.21 -6.04 10.09
CA THR A 224 -15.41 -5.24 10.42
C THR A 224 -15.30 -3.82 9.84
N ALA A 225 -16.46 -3.17 9.64
CA ALA A 225 -16.50 -1.78 9.22
C ALA A 225 -15.74 -0.84 10.18
N ALA A 226 -15.84 -1.09 11.48
CA ALA A 226 -15.11 -0.32 12.50
C ALA A 226 -13.59 -0.47 12.32
N TRP A 227 -13.10 -1.69 12.06
CA TRP A 227 -11.68 -1.94 11.79
C TRP A 227 -11.20 -1.11 10.60
N TRP A 228 -11.94 -1.09 9.49
CA TRP A 228 -11.60 -0.30 8.31
C TRP A 228 -11.54 1.20 8.58
N ILE A 229 -12.51 1.73 9.34
CA ILE A 229 -12.55 3.15 9.73
C ILE A 229 -11.31 3.50 10.58
N HIS A 230 -11.00 2.69 11.61
CA HIS A 230 -9.84 2.90 12.47
C HIS A 230 -8.53 2.79 11.70
N SER A 231 -8.36 1.74 10.92
CA SER A 231 -7.17 1.52 10.09
C SER A 231 -6.91 2.70 9.16
N ARG A 232 -7.98 3.26 8.56
CA ARG A 232 -7.88 4.44 7.70
C ARG A 232 -7.31 5.65 8.41
N ILE A 233 -7.87 5.98 9.56
CA ILE A 233 -7.46 7.14 10.34
C ILE A 233 -6.01 6.98 10.82
N ILE A 234 -5.66 5.80 11.32
CA ILE A 234 -4.31 5.51 11.83
C ILE A 234 -3.27 5.55 10.72
N ALA A 235 -3.59 5.04 9.55
CA ALA A 235 -2.69 5.09 8.40
C ALA A 235 -2.37 6.54 7.99
N GLU A 236 -3.39 7.39 7.90
CA GLU A 236 -3.21 8.82 7.61
C GLU A 236 -2.45 9.53 8.73
N ALA A 237 -2.77 9.21 10.00
CA ALA A 237 -2.05 9.76 11.15
C ALA A 237 -0.55 9.44 11.11
N LYS A 238 -0.20 8.18 10.86
CA LYS A 238 1.20 7.73 10.72
C LYS A 238 1.90 8.47 9.58
N MET A 239 1.24 8.59 8.43
CA MET A 239 1.77 9.32 7.27
C MET A 239 2.04 10.78 7.63
N LEU A 240 1.07 11.50 8.18
CA LEU A 240 1.22 12.91 8.54
C LEU A 240 2.30 13.12 9.62
N LEU A 241 2.38 12.25 10.62
CA LEU A 241 3.39 12.33 11.68
C LEU A 241 4.81 12.14 11.14
N ASN A 242 5.00 11.27 10.16
CA ASN A 242 6.30 11.00 9.55
C ASN A 242 6.72 12.05 8.51
N MET A 243 5.81 12.40 7.61
CA MET A 243 6.13 13.24 6.46
C MET A 243 6.05 14.74 6.75
N ARG A 244 5.22 15.14 7.69
CA ARG A 244 4.98 16.54 8.03
C ARG A 244 5.50 16.85 9.43
N ARG A 245 6.83 16.75 9.59
CA ARG A 245 7.52 17.07 10.86
C ARG A 245 7.41 18.54 11.26
N ASP A 246 7.09 19.41 10.29
CA ASP A 246 6.75 20.80 10.46
C ASP A 246 5.43 21.04 11.22
N LEU A 247 4.51 20.05 11.19
CA LEU A 247 3.23 20.17 11.87
C LEU A 247 3.31 19.76 13.35
N THR A 248 2.59 20.49 14.20
CA THR A 248 2.38 20.05 15.58
C THR A 248 1.43 18.85 15.63
N VAL A 249 1.45 18.08 16.74
CA VAL A 249 0.50 16.97 16.96
C VAL A 249 -0.94 17.48 16.95
N GLN A 250 -1.18 18.68 17.46
CA GLN A 250 -2.51 19.33 17.41
C GLN A 250 -2.93 19.60 15.95
N ALA A 251 -2.01 20.10 15.11
CA ALA A 251 -2.34 20.35 13.71
C ALA A 251 -2.68 19.04 12.98
N VAL A 252 -1.94 17.96 13.23
CA VAL A 252 -2.25 16.62 12.69
C VAL A 252 -3.63 16.14 13.20
N ALA A 253 -3.92 16.31 14.48
CA ALA A 253 -5.23 15.97 15.06
C ALA A 253 -6.37 16.71 14.34
N ASN A 254 -6.23 18.02 14.14
CA ASN A 254 -7.22 18.85 13.45
C ASN A 254 -7.41 18.40 11.98
N MET A 255 -6.33 18.09 11.27
CA MET A 255 -6.40 17.58 9.89
C MET A 255 -7.15 16.25 9.78
N LEU A 256 -7.12 15.45 10.84
CA LEU A 256 -7.83 14.18 10.94
C LEU A 256 -9.25 14.34 11.52
N GLY A 257 -9.69 15.59 11.76
CA GLY A 257 -11.02 15.90 12.29
C GLY A 257 -11.17 15.65 13.78
N PHE A 258 -10.08 15.65 14.57
CA PHE A 258 -10.14 15.67 16.03
C PHE A 258 -10.05 17.10 16.53
N ASP A 259 -11.01 17.51 17.34
CA ASP A 259 -11.04 18.86 17.92
C ASP A 259 -9.99 19.05 19.02
N ASP A 260 -9.57 17.95 19.66
CA ASP A 260 -8.65 17.95 20.80
C ASP A 260 -7.49 16.98 20.59
N GLN A 261 -6.25 17.48 20.83
CA GLN A 261 -5.01 16.68 20.72
C GLN A 261 -5.00 15.50 21.70
N ALA A 262 -5.55 15.67 22.92
CA ALA A 262 -5.53 14.60 23.91
C ALA A 262 -6.46 13.45 23.50
N VAL A 263 -7.60 13.76 22.89
CA VAL A 263 -8.52 12.77 22.30
C VAL A 263 -7.82 12.00 21.19
N PHE A 264 -7.17 12.71 20.27
CA PHE A 264 -6.39 12.09 19.19
C PHE A 264 -5.25 11.23 19.75
N SER A 265 -4.49 11.74 20.72
CA SER A 265 -3.34 11.01 21.27
C SER A 265 -3.76 9.70 21.95
N ARG A 266 -4.86 9.72 22.72
CA ARG A 266 -5.42 8.49 23.31
C ARG A 266 -5.93 7.52 22.26
N TYR A 267 -6.60 8.03 21.22
CA TYR A 267 -7.08 7.23 20.10
C TYR A 267 -5.90 6.56 19.38
N PHE A 268 -4.88 7.33 19.03
CA PHE A 268 -3.69 6.84 18.34
C PHE A 268 -2.93 5.80 19.19
N HIS A 269 -2.76 6.07 20.48
CA HIS A 269 -2.10 5.14 21.40
C HIS A 269 -2.87 3.81 21.54
N ARG A 270 -4.20 3.88 21.66
CA ARG A 270 -5.04 2.67 21.74
C ARG A 270 -4.85 1.76 20.52
N GLU A 271 -4.74 2.34 19.33
CA GLU A 271 -4.68 1.60 18.05
C GLU A 271 -3.24 1.17 17.69
N THR A 272 -2.20 1.85 18.20
CA THR A 272 -0.80 1.63 17.77
C THR A 272 0.13 1.19 18.90
N GLY A 273 -0.27 1.34 20.15
CA GLY A 273 0.57 1.12 21.33
C GLY A 273 1.57 2.23 21.62
N LEU A 274 1.64 3.28 20.79
CA LEU A 274 2.57 4.41 20.94
C LEU A 274 1.80 5.74 20.97
N TYR A 275 2.29 6.73 21.71
CA TYR A 275 1.80 8.09 21.58
C TYR A 275 2.31 8.74 20.28
N PRO A 276 1.61 9.72 19.68
CA PRO A 276 2.02 10.36 18.43
C PRO A 276 3.44 10.95 18.47
N THR A 277 3.87 11.49 19.59
CA THR A 277 5.22 12.01 19.82
C THR A 277 6.27 10.91 19.80
N GLU A 278 6.04 9.81 20.54
CA GLU A 278 6.91 8.64 20.57
C GLU A 278 7.02 7.98 19.19
N PHE A 279 5.90 7.92 18.46
CA PHE A 279 5.89 7.40 17.10
C PHE A 279 6.75 8.24 16.15
N ARG A 280 6.70 9.59 16.29
CA ARG A 280 7.51 10.53 15.49
C ARG A 280 8.99 10.44 15.80
N GLU A 281 9.37 10.14 17.04
CA GLU A 281 10.77 10.01 17.47
C GLU A 281 11.42 8.69 17.01
N LYS A 282 10.61 7.63 16.90
CA LYS A 282 11.09 6.30 16.50
C LYS A 282 11.27 6.11 15.00
N ASN A 283 10.67 6.96 14.18
CA ASN A 283 10.67 6.90 12.72
C ASN A 283 11.18 8.21 12.11
#